data_591c51a7aeb3557ff143067f6287a43a
#
_entry.id   591c51a7aeb3557ff143067f6287a43a
#
_cell.length_a   1.000
_cell.length_b   1.000
_cell.length_c   1.000
_cell.angle_alpha   90.00
_cell.angle_beta   90.00
_cell.angle_gamma   90.00
#
_symmetry.space_group_name_H-M   'P 1'
#
loop_
_entity.id
_entity.type
_entity.pdbx_description
1 polymer ?
#
loop_
_entity_poly.entity_id
_entity_poly.type
_entity_poly.pdbx_seq_one_letter_code
_entity_poly.pdbx_strand_id
1 'polypeptide(L)'
;ARTIRICSSMHVATHMDAPIHVEEGYPSIDQIPLDRMIGEGVIISIPKKEWEIIKPEDLEKAKPEIQEGDIVVINTGWHKYFADAARYYLFAPGLYKEGAEWLLKRKIKGTGRTGYRSPACHSACAG
;
A
#
# COMPACT_ATOMS: atom_id res chain seq x y z
N ALA A 1 -38.02 -2.28 8.43
CA ALA A 1 -36.58 -2.03 8.35
C ALA A 1 -35.87 -3.30 7.85
N ARG A 2 -34.89 -3.17 6.97
CA ARG A 2 -34.04 -4.27 6.53
C ARG A 2 -32.71 -4.18 7.25
N THR A 3 -32.31 -5.25 7.92
CA THR A 3 -31.04 -5.34 8.62
C THR A 3 -30.13 -6.29 7.84
N ILE A 4 -28.89 -5.88 7.61
CA ILE A 4 -27.87 -6.69 6.95
C ILE A 4 -26.74 -6.94 7.96
N ARG A 5 -26.35 -8.21 8.10
CA ARG A 5 -25.17 -8.59 8.87
C ARG A 5 -24.01 -8.84 7.88
N ILE A 6 -22.89 -8.15 8.09
CA ILE A 6 -21.67 -8.34 7.31
C ILE A 6 -20.64 -9.03 8.20
N CYS A 7 -20.05 -10.12 7.68
CA CYS A 7 -18.93 -10.81 8.29
C CYS A 7 -17.82 -10.91 7.24
N SER A 8 -16.67 -10.30 7.50
CA SER A 8 -15.58 -10.19 6.54
C SER A 8 -14.24 -10.11 7.26
N SER A 9 -13.17 -10.53 6.57
CA SER A 9 -11.80 -10.17 6.99
C SER A 9 -11.62 -8.65 6.90
N MET A 10 -10.72 -8.09 7.70
CA MET A 10 -10.37 -6.66 7.63
C MET A 10 -9.54 -6.32 6.39
N HIS A 11 -8.80 -7.29 5.83
CA HIS A 11 -7.97 -7.11 4.63
C HIS A 11 -8.74 -7.46 3.36
N VAL A 12 -9.84 -6.76 3.09
CA VAL A 12 -10.66 -6.97 1.90
C VAL A 12 -10.82 -5.66 1.15
N ALA A 13 -10.66 -5.71 -0.18
CA ALA A 13 -10.77 -4.57 -1.08
C ALA A 13 -9.78 -3.43 -0.75
N THR A 14 -10.15 -2.19 -1.08
CA THR A 14 -9.33 -1.02 -0.75
C THR A 14 -9.49 -0.70 0.74
N HIS A 15 -8.41 -0.79 1.49
CA HIS A 15 -8.38 -0.54 2.92
C HIS A 15 -7.05 0.09 3.34
N MET A 16 -6.96 0.50 4.59
CA MET A 16 -5.77 1.05 5.21
C MET A 16 -5.38 0.18 6.39
N ASP A 17 -4.10 -0.16 6.47
CA ASP A 17 -3.52 -0.87 7.61
C ASP A 17 -2.93 0.12 8.62
N ALA A 18 -3.20 -0.10 9.90
CA ALA A 18 -2.57 0.64 10.97
C ALA A 18 -1.16 0.08 11.26
N PRO A 19 -0.26 0.87 11.85
CA PRO A 19 1.09 0.41 12.20
C PRO A 19 1.12 -0.86 13.07
N ILE A 20 0.16 -1.05 13.97
CA ILE A 20 0.04 -2.27 14.80
C ILE A 20 -0.11 -3.55 13.97
N HIS A 21 -0.57 -3.45 12.72
CA HIS A 21 -0.66 -4.61 11.83
C HIS A 21 0.71 -5.23 11.52
N VAL A 22 1.76 -4.42 11.58
CA VAL A 22 3.13 -4.85 11.23
C VAL A 22 3.91 -5.20 12.49
N GLU A 23 3.72 -4.47 13.58
CA GLU A 23 4.50 -4.64 14.81
C GLU A 23 3.68 -4.31 16.05
N GLU A 24 3.69 -5.21 17.03
CA GLU A 24 3.02 -5.02 18.31
C GLU A 24 3.56 -3.80 19.06
N GLY A 25 2.67 -3.09 19.75
CA GLY A 25 3.01 -1.88 20.51
C GLY A 25 2.93 -0.58 19.68
N TYR A 26 2.74 -0.67 18.37
CA TYR A 26 2.46 0.50 17.54
C TYR A 26 0.97 0.89 17.59
N PRO A 27 0.61 2.13 17.16
CA PRO A 27 -0.77 2.61 17.22
C PRO A 27 -1.73 1.79 16.39
N SER A 28 -2.93 1.54 16.92
CA SER A 28 -4.09 1.06 16.17
C SER A 28 -4.73 2.16 15.35
N ILE A 29 -5.65 1.82 14.43
CA ILE A 29 -6.22 2.77 13.48
C ILE A 29 -7.01 3.91 14.17
N ASP A 30 -7.65 3.63 15.28
CA ASP A 30 -8.40 4.59 16.09
C ASP A 30 -7.49 5.57 16.87
N GLN A 31 -6.21 5.25 17.00
CA GLN A 31 -5.19 6.09 17.62
C GLN A 31 -4.45 6.98 16.61
N ILE A 32 -4.67 6.78 15.32
CA ILE A 32 -4.04 7.61 14.29
C ILE A 32 -4.84 8.91 14.13
N PRO A 33 -4.23 10.08 14.31
CA PRO A 33 -4.89 11.36 14.12
C PRO A 33 -5.44 11.50 12.68
N LEU A 34 -6.66 12.01 12.53
CA LEU A 34 -7.33 12.14 11.23
C LEU A 34 -6.59 13.05 10.24
N ASP A 35 -5.86 14.03 10.72
CA ASP A 35 -5.02 14.91 9.90
C ASP A 35 -3.89 14.17 9.19
N ARG A 36 -3.50 12.99 9.69
CA ARG A 36 -2.58 12.09 9.00
C ARG A 36 -3.20 11.39 7.80
N MET A 37 -4.52 11.29 7.78
CA MET A 37 -5.28 10.58 6.74
C MET A 37 -5.84 11.53 5.68
N ILE A 38 -5.70 12.84 5.86
CA ILE A 38 -6.22 13.88 4.98
C ILE A 38 -5.07 14.79 4.56
N GLY A 39 -4.99 15.10 3.27
CA GLY A 39 -3.95 15.98 2.73
C GLY A 39 -3.96 16.02 1.22
N GLU A 40 -3.01 16.75 0.68
CA GLU A 40 -2.73 16.73 -0.76
C GLU A 40 -2.35 15.30 -1.16
N GLY A 41 -2.79 14.87 -2.33
CA GLY A 41 -2.54 13.53 -2.84
C GLY A 41 -1.91 13.55 -4.21
N VAL A 42 -0.89 12.71 -4.42
CA VAL A 42 -0.24 12.54 -5.70
C VAL A 42 -0.36 11.10 -6.19
N ILE A 43 -0.81 10.93 -7.42
CA ILE A 43 -0.86 9.62 -8.08
C ILE A 43 0.29 9.55 -9.07
N ILE A 44 1.25 8.67 -8.82
CA ILE A 44 2.41 8.45 -9.68
C ILE A 44 2.28 7.12 -10.41
N SER A 45 2.60 7.09 -11.70
CA SER A 45 2.62 5.87 -12.50
C SER A 45 4.03 5.29 -12.58
N ILE A 46 4.19 4.09 -12.01
CA ILE A 46 5.42 3.29 -12.05
C ILE A 46 5.05 1.89 -12.53
N PRO A 47 4.82 1.69 -13.83
CA PRO A 47 4.45 0.38 -14.37
C PRO A 47 5.50 -0.66 -14.03
N LYS A 48 5.06 -1.78 -13.46
CA LYS A 48 5.93 -2.89 -13.02
C LYS A 48 5.39 -4.23 -13.52
N LYS A 49 6.31 -5.14 -13.74
CA LYS A 49 6.01 -6.55 -14.07
C LYS A 49 5.91 -7.40 -12.80
N GLU A 50 5.69 -8.69 -13.00
CA GLU A 50 5.67 -9.69 -11.93
C GLU A 50 6.96 -9.63 -11.11
N TRP A 51 6.80 -9.62 -9.77
CA TRP A 51 7.89 -9.63 -8.79
C TRP A 51 8.83 -8.43 -8.82
N GLU A 52 8.64 -7.46 -9.70
CA GLU A 52 9.51 -6.29 -9.76
C GLU A 52 9.38 -5.43 -8.49
N ILE A 53 10.49 -4.83 -8.12
CA ILE A 53 10.60 -3.97 -6.95
C ILE A 53 10.53 -2.51 -7.38
N ILE A 54 9.78 -1.71 -6.62
CA ILE A 54 9.77 -0.26 -6.74
C ILE A 54 11.00 0.28 -6.00
N LYS A 55 11.94 0.84 -6.75
CA LYS A 55 13.21 1.36 -6.24
C LYS A 55 13.14 2.87 -5.99
N PRO A 56 14.07 3.44 -5.20
CA PRO A 56 14.19 4.89 -5.02
C PRO A 56 14.26 5.67 -6.34
N GLU A 57 15.01 5.15 -7.33
CA GLU A 57 15.18 5.80 -8.63
C GLU A 57 13.87 5.87 -9.43
N ASP A 58 12.97 4.91 -9.23
CA ASP A 58 11.63 4.94 -9.84
C ASP A 58 10.79 6.07 -9.24
N LEU A 59 10.89 6.26 -7.92
CA LEU A 59 10.18 7.30 -7.18
C LEU A 59 10.71 8.70 -7.51
N GLU A 60 12.04 8.86 -7.64
CA GLU A 60 12.67 10.13 -8.02
C GLU A 60 12.28 10.59 -9.42
N LYS A 61 12.15 9.66 -10.35
CA LYS A 61 11.79 9.94 -11.75
C LYS A 61 10.29 10.11 -11.97
N ALA A 62 9.49 9.75 -10.98
CA ALA A 62 8.02 9.77 -11.11
C ALA A 62 7.50 11.20 -11.29
N LYS A 63 6.42 11.30 -12.04
CA LYS A 63 5.68 12.56 -12.24
C LYS A 63 4.21 12.34 -11.91
N PRO A 64 3.54 13.30 -11.24
CA PRO A 64 4.10 14.53 -10.63
C PRO A 64 5.15 14.24 -9.56
N GLU A 65 5.97 15.24 -9.22
CA GLU A 65 7.01 15.11 -8.17
C GLU A 65 6.35 14.98 -6.79
N ILE A 66 6.89 14.07 -5.97
CA ILE A 66 6.43 13.83 -4.60
C ILE A 66 6.95 14.93 -3.68
N GLN A 67 6.03 15.62 -2.99
CA GLN A 67 6.36 16.67 -2.03
C GLN A 67 6.26 16.19 -0.58
N GLU A 68 6.85 16.95 0.34
CA GLU A 68 6.68 16.73 1.78
C GLU A 68 5.20 16.90 2.16
N GLY A 69 4.66 15.96 2.93
CA GLY A 69 3.27 15.99 3.36
C GLY A 69 2.27 15.34 2.41
N ASP A 70 2.69 14.89 1.24
CA ASP A 70 1.80 14.22 0.28
C ASP A 70 1.28 12.87 0.79
N ILE A 71 0.08 12.50 0.33
CA ILE A 71 -0.41 11.13 0.32
C ILE A 71 -0.11 10.56 -1.06
N VAL A 72 0.83 9.60 -1.13
CA VAL A 72 1.35 9.07 -2.39
C VAL A 72 0.62 7.79 -2.80
N VAL A 73 -0.02 7.78 -3.97
CA VAL A 73 -0.62 6.58 -4.56
C VAL A 73 0.22 6.10 -5.74
N ILE A 74 0.78 4.90 -5.61
CA ILE A 74 1.65 4.33 -6.64
C ILE A 74 0.81 3.41 -7.56
N ASN A 75 0.60 3.84 -8.79
CA ASN A 75 -0.04 3.04 -9.81
C ASN A 75 0.98 2.18 -10.54
N THR A 76 1.05 0.90 -10.19
CA THR A 76 1.94 -0.07 -10.84
C THR A 76 1.36 -0.67 -12.13
N GLY A 77 0.10 -0.36 -12.47
CA GLY A 77 -0.64 -1.01 -13.55
C GLY A 77 -1.12 -2.42 -13.20
N TRP A 78 -0.89 -2.89 -11.96
CA TRP A 78 -1.21 -4.26 -11.55
C TRP A 78 -2.71 -4.51 -11.37
N HIS A 79 -3.51 -3.46 -11.18
CA HIS A 79 -4.98 -3.52 -11.06
C HIS A 79 -5.66 -4.27 -12.22
N LYS A 80 -5.06 -4.31 -13.41
CA LYS A 80 -5.57 -5.04 -14.57
C LYS A 80 -5.71 -6.55 -14.34
N TYR A 81 -5.01 -7.10 -13.34
CA TYR A 81 -5.06 -8.52 -12.99
C TYR A 81 -6.02 -8.81 -11.83
N PHE A 82 -6.84 -7.85 -11.41
CA PHE A 82 -7.75 -8.01 -10.28
C PHE A 82 -8.71 -9.20 -10.39
N ALA A 83 -9.14 -9.55 -11.61
CA ALA A 83 -9.99 -10.71 -11.86
C ALA A 83 -9.26 -12.07 -11.75
N ASP A 84 -7.93 -12.08 -11.80
CA ASP A 84 -7.09 -13.26 -11.59
C ASP A 84 -6.48 -13.18 -10.18
N ALA A 85 -7.20 -13.75 -9.20
CA ALA A 85 -6.81 -13.66 -7.79
C ALA A 85 -5.41 -14.26 -7.53
N ALA A 86 -5.08 -15.39 -8.13
CA ALA A 86 -3.78 -16.03 -7.95
C ALA A 86 -2.65 -15.11 -8.44
N ARG A 87 -2.78 -14.58 -9.65
CA ARG A 87 -1.81 -13.65 -10.22
C ARG A 87 -1.73 -12.36 -9.42
N TYR A 88 -2.90 -11.79 -9.07
CA TYR A 88 -2.99 -10.53 -8.37
C TYR A 88 -2.27 -10.54 -7.02
N TYR A 89 -2.46 -11.61 -6.22
CA TYR A 89 -1.89 -11.69 -4.88
C TYR A 89 -0.48 -12.27 -4.84
N LEU A 90 -0.17 -13.26 -5.69
CA LEU A 90 1.10 -13.98 -5.57
C LEU A 90 2.25 -13.34 -6.36
N PHE A 91 1.95 -12.62 -7.44
CA PHE A 91 2.97 -12.13 -8.38
C PHE A 91 3.09 -10.60 -8.42
N ALA A 92 2.35 -9.88 -7.58
CA ALA A 92 2.34 -8.43 -7.58
C ALA A 92 3.74 -7.82 -7.34
N PRO A 93 4.04 -6.68 -7.96
CA PRO A 93 5.23 -5.91 -7.65
C PRO A 93 5.19 -5.40 -6.21
N GLY A 94 6.34 -5.11 -5.62
CA GLY A 94 6.48 -4.70 -4.23
C GLY A 94 7.18 -3.38 -4.04
N LEU A 95 6.79 -2.66 -2.98
CA LEU A 95 7.60 -1.60 -2.39
C LEU A 95 8.41 -2.24 -1.26
N TYR A 96 9.73 -2.22 -1.38
CA TYR A 96 10.62 -2.79 -0.38
C TYR A 96 11.27 -1.70 0.48
N LYS A 97 12.15 -2.12 1.38
CA LYS A 97 12.74 -1.29 2.42
C LYS A 97 13.33 0.01 1.89
N GLU A 98 14.15 -0.06 0.84
CA GLU A 98 14.84 1.11 0.30
C GLU A 98 13.86 2.17 -0.27
N GLY A 99 12.82 1.70 -0.98
CA GLY A 99 11.76 2.59 -1.48
C GLY A 99 10.91 3.18 -0.35
N ALA A 100 10.60 2.38 0.68
CA ALA A 100 9.88 2.87 1.84
C ALA A 100 10.71 3.91 2.64
N GLU A 101 12.00 3.65 2.85
CA GLU A 101 12.91 4.60 3.50
C GLU A 101 13.04 5.91 2.73
N TRP A 102 13.06 5.84 1.39
CA TRP A 102 13.09 7.03 0.55
C TRP A 102 11.83 7.89 0.76
N LEU A 103 10.63 7.26 0.77
CA LEU A 103 9.36 7.94 1.05
C LEU A 103 9.32 8.54 2.46
N LEU A 104 9.82 7.82 3.46
CA LEU A 104 9.92 8.32 4.84
C LEU A 104 10.84 9.55 4.95
N LYS A 105 11.99 9.55 4.25
CA LYS A 105 12.90 10.70 4.20
C LYS A 105 12.23 11.93 3.56
N ARG A 106 11.29 11.75 2.65
CA ARG A 106 10.45 12.81 2.06
C ARG A 106 9.33 13.28 2.99
N LYS A 107 9.15 12.63 4.16
CA LYS A 107 8.13 12.96 5.17
C LYS A 107 6.72 12.98 4.60
N ILE A 108 6.40 12.02 3.75
CA ILE A 108 5.04 11.86 3.23
C ILE A 108 4.07 11.50 4.37
N LYS A 109 2.78 11.83 4.23
CA LYS A 109 1.74 11.46 5.20
C LYS A 109 1.36 9.99 5.15
N GLY A 110 1.30 9.45 3.94
CA GLY A 110 0.92 8.05 3.73
C GLY A 110 1.21 7.58 2.32
N THR A 111 1.20 6.28 2.12
CA THR A 111 1.35 5.71 0.79
C THR A 111 0.37 4.56 0.57
N GLY A 112 -0.13 4.47 -0.67
CA GLY A 112 -0.90 3.35 -1.16
C GLY A 112 -0.37 2.88 -2.51
N ARG A 113 -0.74 1.67 -2.93
CA ARG A 113 -0.36 1.15 -4.26
C ARG A 113 -1.45 0.25 -4.84
N THR A 114 -1.45 0.14 -6.16
CA THR A 114 -2.27 -0.84 -6.86
C THR A 114 -1.58 -2.20 -6.87
N GLY A 115 -2.30 -3.24 -6.43
CA GLY A 115 -1.75 -4.59 -6.25
C GLY A 115 -1.10 -4.76 -4.87
N TYR A 116 -1.39 -5.89 -4.23
CA TYR A 116 -0.94 -6.17 -2.88
C TYR A 116 0.09 -7.31 -2.87
N ARG A 117 1.20 -7.06 -2.22
CA ARG A 117 2.09 -8.08 -1.69
C ARG A 117 2.65 -7.61 -0.37
N SER A 118 2.23 -8.24 0.72
CA SER A 118 2.90 -8.09 2.01
C SER A 118 4.10 -9.02 2.07
N PRO A 119 5.25 -8.58 2.56
CA PRO A 119 6.39 -9.47 2.87
C PRO A 119 6.03 -10.56 3.89
N ALA A 120 5.04 -10.29 4.74
CA ALA A 120 4.60 -11.22 5.80
C ALA A 120 3.71 -12.38 5.31
N CYS A 121 3.26 -12.38 4.05
CA CYS A 121 2.32 -13.41 3.57
C CYS A 121 2.97 -14.78 3.27
N HIS A 122 4.29 -14.94 3.48
CA HIS A 122 4.97 -16.22 3.21
C HIS A 122 4.85 -17.23 4.34
N SER A 123 4.42 -16.84 5.54
CA SER A 123 4.33 -17.74 6.69
C SER A 123 2.93 -18.21 7.08
N ALA A 124 1.89 -17.58 6.54
CA ALA A 124 0.50 -17.85 6.95
C ALA A 124 -0.29 -18.78 6.01
N CYS A 125 0.26 -19.15 4.84
CA CYS A 125 -0.42 -20.02 3.88
C CYS A 125 0.12 -21.46 3.84
N ALA A 126 0.90 -21.88 4.84
CA ALA A 126 1.39 -23.25 5.01
C ALA A 126 0.82 -23.84 6.32
N GLY A 127 -0.51 -24.01 6.35
CA GLY A 127 -1.21 -24.65 7.45
C GLY A 127 -2.56 -25.14 6.94
#